data_6e796e0a7684e63429a4ebd58f52c6dc
#
_entry.id   6e796e0a7684e63429a4ebd58f52c6dc
#
_cell.length_a   1.000
_cell.length_b   1.000
_cell.length_c   1.000
_cell.angle_alpha   90.00
_cell.angle_beta   90.00
_cell.angle_gamma   90.00
#
_symmetry.space_group_name_H-M   'P 1'
#
loop_
_entity.id
_entity.type
_entity.pdbx_description
1 polymer ?
#
loop_
_entity_poly.entity_id
_entity_poly.type
_entity_poly.pdbx_seq_one_letter_code
_entity_poly.pdbx_strand_id
1 'polypeptide(L)'
;MAKIEMTSNVNAISRISAGTVIKGEILSPCDIRIDGTFEGKLQAKGRVVIGETAVIKGDIVCVNIDLWGKVDGNIYVKDTLALKEGCVVNGNLHIKKLAVELGSTFNGNCKMIT
;
A
#
# COMPACT_ATOMS: atom_id res chain seq x y z
N MET A 1 16.53 -12.85 -0.13
CA MET A 1 15.52 -11.82 0.06
C MET A 1 15.19 -11.69 1.55
N ALA A 2 15.22 -10.50 2.08
CA ALA A 2 14.94 -10.29 3.49
C ALA A 2 13.44 -10.35 3.77
N LYS A 3 13.08 -10.91 4.92
CA LYS A 3 11.71 -10.93 5.40
C LYS A 3 11.65 -10.14 6.69
N ILE A 4 10.76 -9.17 6.75
CA ILE A 4 10.57 -8.35 7.94
C ILE A 4 9.21 -8.69 8.54
N GLU A 5 9.22 -9.19 9.77
CA GLU A 5 8.01 -9.40 10.53
C GLU A 5 7.96 -8.37 11.65
N MET A 6 6.83 -7.69 11.74
CA MET A 6 6.60 -6.73 12.79
C MET A 6 5.74 -7.34 13.88
N THR A 7 6.27 -7.35 15.10
CA THR A 7 5.48 -7.76 16.25
C THR A 7 4.61 -6.59 16.69
N SER A 8 3.36 -6.88 16.98
CA SER A 8 2.42 -5.83 17.28
C SER A 8 2.51 -5.31 18.70
N ASN A 9 2.57 -4.02 18.77
CA ASN A 9 1.89 -3.32 19.83
C ASN A 9 0.54 -2.90 19.25
N VAL A 10 -0.56 -3.25 19.87
CA VAL A 10 -1.91 -3.12 19.31
C VAL A 10 -2.24 -1.69 18.86
N ASN A 11 -1.63 -0.69 19.48
CA ASN A 11 -1.87 0.71 19.17
C ASN A 11 -0.75 1.36 18.36
N ALA A 12 0.25 0.59 17.97
CA ALA A 12 1.38 1.14 17.24
C ALA A 12 1.11 1.19 15.75
N ILE A 13 1.56 2.28 15.12
CA ILE A 13 1.61 2.41 13.66
C ILE A 13 3.06 2.22 13.28
N SER A 14 3.33 1.19 12.49
CA SER A 14 4.67 0.99 11.93
C SER A 14 4.90 2.00 10.82
N ARG A 15 6.12 2.50 10.72
CA ARG A 15 6.44 3.54 9.76
C ARG A 15 7.77 3.27 9.07
N ILE A 16 7.78 3.42 7.74
CA ILE A 16 8.99 3.41 6.93
C ILE A 16 9.21 4.83 6.46
N SER A 17 10.27 5.45 6.96
CA SER A 17 10.54 6.87 6.70
C SER A 17 11.04 7.12 5.28
N ALA A 18 10.85 8.35 4.81
CA ALA A 18 11.38 8.79 3.52
C ALA A 18 12.89 8.55 3.45
N GLY A 19 13.38 8.13 2.27
CA GLY A 19 14.77 7.81 2.07
C GLY A 19 15.18 6.40 2.45
N THR A 20 14.31 5.66 3.13
CA THR A 20 14.56 4.26 3.48
C THR A 20 14.19 3.37 2.30
N VAL A 21 15.04 2.38 2.01
CA VAL A 21 14.79 1.39 0.96
C VAL A 21 14.72 0.02 1.59
N ILE A 22 13.60 -0.68 1.38
CA ILE A 22 13.39 -2.03 1.90
C ILE A 22 13.03 -2.96 0.76
N LYS A 23 13.67 -4.11 0.71
CA LYS A 23 13.36 -5.17 -0.27
C LYS A 23 13.04 -6.46 0.47
N GLY A 24 12.01 -7.15 0.02
CA GLY A 24 11.60 -8.43 0.59
C GLY A 24 10.13 -8.48 0.95
N GLU A 25 9.81 -9.08 2.08
CA GLU A 25 8.45 -9.20 2.57
C GLU A 25 8.28 -8.46 3.88
N ILE A 26 7.14 -7.77 4.00
CA ILE A 26 6.71 -7.16 5.26
C ILE A 26 5.37 -7.77 5.65
N LEU A 27 5.29 -8.28 6.88
CA LEU A 27 4.05 -8.72 7.50
C LEU A 27 3.78 -7.80 8.67
N SER A 28 2.70 -7.04 8.60
CA SER A 28 2.31 -6.13 9.67
C SER A 28 0.96 -6.57 10.23
N PRO A 29 0.85 -6.84 11.54
CA PRO A 29 -0.44 -7.17 12.16
C PRO A 29 -1.32 -5.95 12.41
N CYS A 30 -0.77 -4.76 12.24
CA CYS A 30 -1.43 -3.49 12.49
C CYS A 30 -1.33 -2.57 11.28
N ASP A 31 -1.65 -1.31 11.48
CA ASP A 31 -1.52 -0.29 10.45
C ASP A 31 -0.05 0.01 10.17
N ILE A 32 0.24 0.37 8.92
CA ILE A 32 1.60 0.74 8.52
C ILE A 32 1.55 1.95 7.60
N ARG A 33 2.51 2.86 7.78
CA ARG A 33 2.72 4.00 6.90
C ARG A 33 4.07 3.88 6.20
N ILE A 34 4.07 4.06 4.87
CA ILE A 34 5.29 4.00 4.08
C ILE A 34 5.50 5.34 3.39
N ASP A 35 6.64 5.97 3.67
CA ASP A 35 7.08 7.19 3.01
C ASP A 35 8.35 6.97 2.19
N GLY A 36 8.96 5.80 2.30
CA GLY A 36 10.18 5.42 1.58
C GLY A 36 9.91 4.52 0.39
N THR A 37 10.92 3.76 -0.01
CA THR A 37 10.86 2.85 -1.15
C THR A 37 10.76 1.42 -0.65
N PHE A 38 9.83 0.66 -1.22
CA PHE A 38 9.66 -0.74 -0.90
C PHE A 38 9.52 -1.56 -2.18
N GLU A 39 10.25 -2.68 -2.24
CA GLU A 39 10.12 -3.66 -3.30
C GLU A 39 9.84 -5.04 -2.71
N GLY A 40 8.78 -5.70 -3.17
CA GLY A 40 8.42 -7.03 -2.74
C GLY A 40 6.97 -7.17 -2.38
N LYS A 41 6.69 -7.87 -1.29
CA LYS A 41 5.32 -8.14 -0.85
C LYS A 41 5.05 -7.48 0.49
N LEU A 42 4.01 -6.67 0.54
CA LEU A 42 3.52 -6.06 1.77
C LEU A 42 2.18 -6.68 2.14
N GLN A 43 2.09 -7.18 3.34
CA GLN A 43 0.85 -7.73 3.86
C GLN A 43 0.54 -7.09 5.21
N ALA A 44 -0.58 -6.42 5.31
CA ALA A 44 -1.00 -5.76 6.53
C ALA A 44 -2.43 -6.16 6.88
N LYS A 45 -2.71 -6.34 8.16
CA LYS A 45 -4.05 -6.69 8.63
C LYS A 45 -4.90 -5.47 8.96
N GLY A 46 -4.37 -4.28 8.73
CA GLY A 46 -5.05 -3.02 8.98
C GLY A 46 -4.99 -2.10 7.79
N ARG A 47 -4.80 -0.82 8.08
CA ARG A 47 -4.70 0.23 7.07
C ARG A 47 -3.26 0.44 6.64
N VAL A 48 -3.07 0.59 5.33
CA VAL A 48 -1.79 1.00 4.77
C VAL A 48 -1.92 2.44 4.28
N VAL A 49 -0.96 3.29 4.64
CA VAL A 49 -0.88 4.66 4.14
C VAL A 49 0.40 4.78 3.32
N ILE A 50 0.27 5.11 2.05
CA ILE A 50 1.39 5.30 1.14
C ILE A 50 1.55 6.80 0.93
N GLY A 51 2.57 7.38 1.56
CA GLY A 51 2.81 8.83 1.54
C GLY A 51 3.27 9.34 0.18
N GLU A 52 3.32 10.66 0.02
CA GLU A 52 3.63 11.30 -1.25
C GLU A 52 5.01 10.96 -1.81
N THR A 53 5.97 10.69 -0.93
CA THR A 53 7.35 10.34 -1.32
C THR A 53 7.56 8.86 -1.50
N ALA A 54 6.56 8.03 -1.23
CA ALA A 54 6.69 6.59 -1.29
C ALA A 54 6.69 6.06 -2.72
N VAL A 55 7.50 5.04 -2.94
CA VAL A 55 7.53 4.28 -4.20
C VAL A 55 7.47 2.80 -3.84
N ILE A 56 6.44 2.13 -4.32
CA ILE A 56 6.21 0.72 -4.03
C ILE A 56 6.23 -0.06 -5.34
N LYS A 57 7.01 -1.13 -5.35
CA LYS A 57 7.04 -2.09 -6.47
C LYS A 57 6.76 -3.48 -5.94
N GLY A 58 5.69 -4.10 -6.43
CA GLY A 58 5.30 -5.44 -6.01
C GLY A 58 3.86 -5.53 -5.59
N ASP A 59 3.56 -6.44 -4.66
CA ASP A 59 2.20 -6.74 -4.27
C ASP A 59 1.87 -6.19 -2.90
N ILE A 60 0.65 -5.68 -2.75
CA ILE A 60 0.14 -5.19 -1.47
C ILE A 60 -1.16 -5.93 -1.15
N VAL A 61 -1.25 -6.46 0.06
CA VAL A 61 -2.46 -7.08 0.59
C VAL A 61 -2.82 -6.39 1.90
N CYS A 62 -3.99 -5.80 1.98
CA CYS A 62 -4.41 -5.08 3.18
C CYS A 62 -5.93 -5.00 3.28
N VAL A 63 -6.43 -4.40 4.35
CA VAL A 63 -7.87 -4.17 4.53
C VAL A 63 -8.28 -2.83 3.94
N ASN A 64 -7.58 -1.77 4.29
CA ASN A 64 -7.81 -0.42 3.75
C ASN A 64 -6.48 0.18 3.31
N ILE A 65 -6.48 0.98 2.26
CA ILE A 65 -5.28 1.66 1.81
C ILE A 65 -5.60 3.07 1.32
N ASP A 66 -4.78 4.03 1.74
CA ASP A 66 -4.79 5.40 1.25
C ASP A 66 -3.49 5.64 0.48
N LEU A 67 -3.60 6.06 -0.78
CA LEU A 67 -2.46 6.20 -1.69
C LEU A 67 -2.27 7.65 -2.08
N TRP A 68 -1.15 8.25 -1.67
CA TRP A 68 -0.68 9.55 -2.16
C TRP A 68 0.54 9.42 -3.07
N GLY A 69 1.27 8.30 -2.98
CA GLY A 69 2.53 8.08 -3.70
C GLY A 69 2.38 7.26 -4.95
N LYS A 70 3.43 6.50 -5.27
CA LYS A 70 3.49 5.67 -6.47
C LYS A 70 3.48 4.20 -6.10
N VAL A 71 2.66 3.42 -6.80
CA VAL A 71 2.62 1.97 -6.65
C VAL A 71 2.61 1.33 -8.02
N ASP A 72 3.49 0.33 -8.19
CA ASP A 72 3.59 -0.46 -9.41
C ASP A 72 3.49 -1.94 -9.03
N GLY A 73 2.41 -2.60 -9.43
CA GLY A 73 2.15 -4.00 -9.12
C GLY A 73 0.70 -4.30 -8.85
N ASN A 74 0.46 -5.34 -8.04
CA ASN A 74 -0.90 -5.78 -7.74
C ASN A 74 -1.30 -5.36 -6.34
N ILE A 75 -2.52 -4.86 -6.20
CA ILE A 75 -3.04 -4.42 -4.90
C ILE A 75 -4.33 -5.19 -4.62
N TYR A 76 -4.36 -5.86 -3.46
CA TYR A 76 -5.51 -6.62 -2.98
C TYR A 76 -6.01 -5.97 -1.71
N VAL A 77 -7.20 -5.38 -1.77
CA VAL A 77 -7.79 -4.65 -0.65
C VAL A 77 -9.12 -5.28 -0.29
N LYS A 78 -9.26 -5.68 0.97
CA LYS A 78 -10.49 -6.34 1.42
C LYS A 78 -11.66 -5.40 1.56
N ASP A 79 -11.41 -4.12 1.78
CA ASP A 79 -12.45 -3.13 1.96
C ASP A 79 -12.25 -1.94 1.00
N THR A 80 -11.59 -0.89 1.41
CA THR A 80 -11.56 0.37 0.66
C THR A 80 -10.16 0.75 0.20
N LEU A 81 -10.04 1.06 -1.09
CA LEU A 81 -8.88 1.70 -1.68
C LEU A 81 -9.23 3.16 -1.97
N ALA A 82 -8.42 4.09 -1.48
CA ALA A 82 -8.56 5.50 -1.76
C ALA A 82 -7.36 6.01 -2.55
N LEU A 83 -7.62 6.48 -3.77
CA LEU A 83 -6.61 7.12 -4.62
C LEU A 83 -6.69 8.61 -4.38
N LYS A 84 -5.64 9.17 -3.78
CA LYS A 84 -5.58 10.57 -3.39
C LYS A 84 -4.92 11.40 -4.49
N GLU A 85 -5.08 12.72 -4.41
CA GLU A 85 -4.50 13.63 -5.38
C GLU A 85 -2.99 13.42 -5.50
N GLY A 86 -2.51 13.32 -6.74
CA GLY A 86 -1.09 13.16 -7.05
C GLY A 86 -0.58 11.72 -7.04
N CYS A 87 -1.40 10.75 -6.64
CA CYS A 87 -0.96 9.36 -6.66
C CYS A 87 -0.86 8.83 -8.09
N VAL A 88 0.05 7.87 -8.28
CA VAL A 88 0.20 7.16 -9.55
C VAL A 88 0.19 5.66 -9.26
N VAL A 89 -0.74 4.94 -9.86
CA VAL A 89 -0.86 3.50 -9.68
C VAL A 89 -0.82 2.82 -11.03
N ASN A 90 0.09 1.88 -11.17
CA ASN A 90 0.21 1.04 -12.36
C ASN A 90 0.07 -0.42 -11.96
N GLY A 91 -0.86 -1.14 -12.58
CA GLY A 91 -1.03 -2.56 -12.33
C GLY A 91 -2.47 -2.97 -12.17
N ASN A 92 -2.70 -3.97 -11.32
CA ASN A 92 -4.03 -4.55 -11.15
C ASN A 92 -4.54 -4.31 -9.74
N LEU A 93 -5.81 -3.92 -9.65
CA LEU A 93 -6.50 -3.71 -8.38
C LEU A 93 -7.57 -4.78 -8.19
N HIS A 94 -7.63 -5.35 -6.98
CA HIS A 94 -8.69 -6.24 -6.54
C HIS A 94 -9.25 -5.67 -5.24
N ILE A 95 -10.42 -5.05 -5.31
CA ILE A 95 -10.93 -4.21 -4.22
C ILE A 95 -12.43 -4.38 -4.07
N LYS A 96 -12.96 -4.00 -2.91
CA LYS A 96 -14.39 -3.98 -2.66
C LYS A 96 -14.98 -2.61 -2.94
N LYS A 97 -14.36 -1.56 -2.43
CA LYS A 97 -14.80 -0.17 -2.61
C LYS A 97 -13.65 0.67 -3.12
N LEU A 98 -13.95 1.59 -4.03
CA LEU A 98 -12.96 2.48 -4.61
C LEU A 98 -13.39 3.93 -4.42
N ALA A 99 -12.49 4.74 -3.86
CA ALA A 99 -12.63 6.19 -3.80
C ALA A 99 -11.51 6.83 -4.61
N VAL A 100 -11.85 7.71 -5.55
CA VAL A 100 -10.88 8.34 -6.44
C VAL A 100 -11.02 9.84 -6.33
N GLU A 101 -9.93 10.51 -5.95
CA GLU A 101 -9.87 11.97 -5.94
C GLU A 101 -9.41 12.50 -7.29
N LEU A 102 -9.80 13.72 -7.60
CA LEU A 102 -9.29 14.43 -8.78
C LEU A 102 -7.77 14.56 -8.67
N GLY A 103 -7.09 14.40 -9.80
CA GLY A 103 -5.62 14.50 -9.84
C GLY A 103 -4.91 13.19 -9.58
N SER A 104 -5.63 12.11 -9.31
CA SER A 104 -5.03 10.78 -9.21
C SER A 104 -4.88 10.17 -10.60
N THR A 105 -3.88 9.27 -10.75
CA THR A 105 -3.62 8.57 -11.99
C THR A 105 -3.64 7.06 -11.75
N PHE A 106 -4.39 6.35 -12.57
CA PHE A 106 -4.42 4.90 -12.53
C PHE A 106 -4.32 4.32 -13.93
N ASN A 107 -3.34 3.42 -14.11
CA ASN A 107 -3.13 2.70 -15.36
C ASN A 107 -3.14 1.20 -15.08
N GLY A 108 -4.10 0.49 -15.67
CA GLY A 108 -4.19 -0.95 -15.49
C GLY A 108 -5.63 -1.42 -15.40
N ASN A 109 -5.83 -2.49 -14.65
CA ASN A 109 -7.14 -3.12 -14.50
C ASN A 109 -7.61 -3.02 -13.05
N CYS A 110 -8.90 -2.77 -12.87
CA CYS A 110 -9.52 -2.76 -11.56
C CYS A 110 -10.64 -3.79 -11.54
N LYS A 111 -10.55 -4.75 -10.63
CA LYS A 111 -11.59 -5.75 -10.42
C LYS A 111 -12.23 -5.50 -9.07
N MET A 112 -13.53 -5.25 -9.11
CA MET A 112 -14.31 -5.09 -7.88
C MET A 112 -14.69 -6.47 -7.36
N ILE A 113 -14.42 -6.72 -6.09
CA ILE A 113 -14.84 -7.95 -5.42
C ILE A 113 -16.06 -7.65 -4.56
N THR A 114 -17.00 -8.56 -4.55
CA THR A 114 -18.24 -8.39 -3.77
C THR A 114 -18.25 -9.28 -2.53
#